data_e03185693412eca6fe2b99695f8ca469
#
_entry.id   e03185693412eca6fe2b99695f8ca469
#
_cell.length_a   1.000
_cell.length_b   1.000
_cell.length_c   1.000
_cell.angle_alpha   90.00
_cell.angle_beta   90.00
_cell.angle_gamma   90.00
#
_symmetry.space_group_name_H-M   'P 1'
#
loop_
_entity.id
_entity.type
_entity.pdbx_description
1 polymer ?
#
loop_
_entity_poly.entity_id
_entity_poly.type
_entity_poly.pdbx_seq_one_letter_code
_entity_poly.pdbx_strand_id
1 'polypeptide(L)'
;TALIDSRSMFIHGITERLASLDGYIAAASGYTLNVIRRSGSYVGTGSYVKVMNGDEQVAFYTVILYGDVNGDGIIDDDDFGIISNYLNGTDTEQLFEGSPFATAADVDRDGAITQADYAIINDYLTNGEPINQA
;
A
#
# COMPACT_ATOMS: atom_id res chain seq x y z
N THR A 1 11.16 -0.25 -10.34
CA THR A 1 10.74 -1.65 -10.23
C THR A 1 10.12 -1.90 -8.87
N ALA A 2 8.93 -2.46 -8.86
CA ALA A 2 8.27 -2.85 -7.62
C ALA A 2 8.98 -4.04 -6.98
N LEU A 3 8.82 -4.17 -5.67
CA LEU A 3 9.33 -5.30 -4.91
C LEU A 3 8.18 -6.26 -4.62
N ILE A 4 8.43 -7.54 -4.78
CA ILE A 4 7.42 -8.57 -4.54
C ILE A 4 7.87 -9.42 -3.35
N ASP A 5 7.09 -9.39 -2.29
CA ASP A 5 7.30 -10.27 -1.15
C ASP A 5 6.38 -11.47 -1.31
N SER A 6 6.98 -12.59 -1.73
CA SER A 6 6.22 -13.82 -1.98
C SER A 6 5.76 -14.52 -0.69
N ARG A 7 6.33 -14.17 0.46
CA ARG A 7 5.90 -14.73 1.75
C ARG A 7 4.59 -14.10 2.23
N SER A 8 4.52 -12.77 2.18
CA SER A 8 3.30 -12.04 2.56
C SER A 8 2.34 -11.85 1.40
N MET A 9 2.78 -12.13 0.16
CA MET A 9 2.03 -11.88 -1.07
C MET A 9 1.75 -10.38 -1.27
N PHE A 10 2.73 -9.54 -0.97
CA PHE A 10 2.65 -8.10 -1.13
C PHE A 10 3.50 -7.59 -2.30
N ILE A 11 3.01 -6.53 -2.93
CA ILE A 11 3.78 -5.72 -3.88
C ILE A 11 3.95 -4.35 -3.26
N HIS A 12 5.20 -3.92 -3.10
CA HIS A 12 5.55 -2.60 -2.58
C HIS A 12 6.72 -2.01 -3.39
N GLY A 13 7.35 -0.94 -2.94
CA GLY A 13 8.41 -0.30 -3.72
C GLY A 13 7.88 0.53 -4.87
N ILE A 14 6.62 0.95 -4.80
CA ILE A 14 5.99 1.83 -5.79
C ILE A 14 5.90 3.26 -5.24
N THR A 15 5.51 4.20 -6.09
CA THR A 15 5.28 5.59 -5.69
C THR A 15 3.79 5.91 -5.67
N GLU A 16 3.44 7.05 -5.08
CA GLU A 16 2.06 7.52 -5.13
C GLU A 16 1.68 8.03 -6.54
N ARG A 17 0.38 8.15 -6.77
CA ARG A 17 -0.22 8.72 -7.98
C ARG A 17 0.07 7.92 -9.26
N LEU A 18 0.20 6.61 -9.14
CA LEU A 18 0.36 5.73 -10.30
C LEU A 18 -0.99 5.32 -10.86
N ALA A 19 -1.24 5.63 -12.12
CA ALA A 19 -2.46 5.19 -12.81
C ALA A 19 -2.40 3.70 -13.18
N SER A 20 -1.19 3.12 -13.29
CA SER A 20 -0.98 1.71 -13.59
C SER A 20 0.33 1.22 -12.97
N LEU A 21 0.56 -0.08 -13.01
CA LEU A 21 1.81 -0.70 -12.58
C LEU A 21 2.74 -1.02 -13.76
N ASP A 22 2.42 -0.52 -14.95
CA ASP A 22 3.26 -0.71 -16.11
C ASP A 22 4.66 -0.12 -15.86
N GLY A 23 5.69 -0.89 -16.17
CA GLY A 23 7.07 -0.49 -15.87
C GLY A 23 7.52 -0.83 -14.45
N TYR A 24 6.61 -1.21 -13.55
CA TYR A 24 6.95 -1.64 -12.19
C TYR A 24 6.93 -3.16 -12.06
N ILE A 25 5.99 -3.81 -12.72
CA ILE A 25 5.86 -5.27 -12.72
C ILE A 25 5.65 -5.77 -14.15
N ALA A 26 5.98 -7.04 -14.38
CA ALA A 26 5.75 -7.70 -15.65
C ALA A 26 5.40 -9.17 -15.41
N ALA A 27 4.54 -9.72 -16.28
CA ALA A 27 4.21 -11.13 -16.23
C ALA A 27 5.33 -11.97 -16.85
N ALA A 28 5.54 -13.17 -16.30
CA ALA A 28 6.37 -14.17 -16.94
C ALA A 28 5.70 -14.65 -18.24
N SER A 29 6.49 -15.21 -19.15
CA SER A 29 5.98 -15.72 -20.41
C SER A 29 4.87 -16.75 -20.19
N GLY A 30 3.76 -16.60 -20.88
CA GLY A 30 2.58 -17.45 -20.75
C GLY A 30 1.59 -17.01 -19.70
N TYR A 31 1.88 -15.93 -18.96
CA TYR A 31 0.98 -15.40 -17.93
C TYR A 31 0.55 -13.98 -18.27
N THR A 32 -0.58 -13.58 -17.71
CA THR A 32 -1.07 -12.20 -17.81
C THR A 32 -1.34 -11.65 -16.42
N LEU A 33 -1.30 -10.32 -16.30
CA LEU A 33 -1.59 -9.63 -15.05
C LEU A 33 -2.89 -8.85 -15.19
N ASN A 34 -3.71 -8.96 -14.15
CA ASN A 34 -4.93 -8.17 -14.05
C ASN A 34 -4.84 -7.34 -12.77
N VAL A 35 -4.67 -6.03 -12.93
CA VAL A 35 -4.52 -5.09 -11.81
C VAL A 35 -5.89 -4.49 -11.51
N ILE A 36 -6.33 -4.64 -10.26
CA ILE A 36 -7.62 -4.14 -9.81
C ILE A 36 -7.38 -3.07 -8.75
N ARG A 37 -7.70 -1.83 -9.12
CA ARG A 37 -7.59 -0.68 -8.19
C ARG A 37 -8.68 -0.77 -7.14
N ARG A 38 -8.31 -0.43 -5.91
CA ARG A 38 -9.26 -0.40 -4.81
C ARG A 38 -10.26 0.75 -4.95
N SER A 39 -9.76 1.94 -5.25
CA SER A 39 -10.61 3.12 -5.40
C SER A 39 -9.88 4.21 -6.18
N GLY A 40 -10.65 5.11 -6.78
CA GLY A 40 -10.12 6.28 -7.46
C GLY A 40 -9.36 5.96 -8.74
N SER A 41 -8.46 6.86 -9.09
CA SER A 41 -7.71 6.83 -10.36
C SER A 41 -6.31 6.24 -10.24
N TYR A 42 -5.86 5.93 -9.03
CA TYR A 42 -4.49 5.51 -8.76
C TYR A 42 -4.43 4.13 -8.11
N VAL A 43 -3.31 3.45 -8.31
CA VAL A 43 -3.01 2.18 -7.67
C VAL A 43 -2.51 2.48 -6.27
N GLY A 44 -3.25 2.06 -5.27
CA GLY A 44 -2.94 2.31 -3.87
C GLY A 44 -3.05 1.05 -3.03
N THR A 45 -2.85 1.22 -1.74
CA THR A 45 -2.95 0.14 -0.77
C THR A 45 -4.30 -0.56 -0.85
N GLY A 46 -4.27 -1.89 -0.87
CA GLY A 46 -5.48 -2.70 -1.01
C GLY A 46 -5.88 -2.98 -2.45
N SER A 47 -5.27 -2.32 -3.43
CA SER A 47 -5.35 -2.77 -4.83
C SER A 47 -4.67 -4.12 -4.94
N TYR A 48 -5.04 -4.91 -5.92
CA TYR A 48 -4.45 -6.23 -6.04
C TYR A 48 -4.15 -6.61 -7.49
N VAL A 49 -3.24 -7.56 -7.63
CA VAL A 49 -2.80 -8.08 -8.92
C VAL A 49 -3.10 -9.57 -8.95
N LYS A 50 -3.90 -9.96 -9.92
CA LYS A 50 -4.12 -11.38 -10.22
C LYS A 50 -3.17 -11.79 -11.31
N VAL A 51 -2.46 -12.90 -11.10
CA VAL A 51 -1.64 -13.53 -12.12
C VAL A 51 -2.46 -14.65 -12.76
N MET A 52 -2.68 -14.56 -14.06
CA MET A 52 -3.57 -15.45 -14.78
C MET A 52 -2.79 -16.33 -15.75
N ASN A 53 -3.16 -17.60 -15.84
CA ASN A 53 -2.76 -18.50 -16.91
C ASN A 53 -4.03 -18.84 -17.71
N GLY A 54 -4.26 -18.09 -18.81
CA GLY A 54 -5.55 -18.14 -19.48
C GLY A 54 -6.67 -17.67 -18.55
N ASP A 55 -7.64 -18.51 -18.30
CA ASP A 55 -8.77 -18.20 -17.41
C ASP A 55 -8.54 -18.62 -15.95
N GLU A 56 -7.36 -19.21 -15.64
CA GLU A 56 -7.04 -19.69 -14.31
C GLU A 56 -6.21 -18.67 -13.54
N GLN A 57 -6.66 -18.31 -12.33
CA GLN A 57 -5.88 -17.48 -11.43
C GLN A 57 -4.86 -18.36 -10.70
N VAL A 58 -3.58 -18.11 -10.91
CA VAL A 58 -2.48 -18.88 -10.34
C VAL A 58 -1.79 -18.20 -9.19
N ALA A 59 -1.93 -16.89 -9.06
CA ALA A 59 -1.38 -16.12 -7.94
C ALA A 59 -2.15 -14.81 -7.75
N PHE A 60 -1.96 -14.23 -6.56
CA PHE A 60 -2.66 -13.02 -6.15
C PHE A 60 -1.75 -12.23 -5.20
N TYR A 61 -1.58 -10.95 -5.46
CA TYR A 61 -0.75 -10.07 -4.64
C TYR A 61 -1.52 -8.82 -4.29
N THR A 62 -1.34 -8.34 -3.05
CA THR A 62 -1.93 -7.09 -2.57
C THR A 62 -0.89 -5.98 -2.62
N VAL A 63 -1.29 -4.83 -3.12
CA VAL A 63 -0.42 -3.65 -3.21
C VAL A 63 -0.37 -2.96 -1.84
N ILE A 64 0.84 -2.62 -1.42
CA ILE A 64 1.10 -1.80 -0.24
C ILE A 64 1.89 -0.57 -0.68
N LEU A 65 1.30 0.59 -0.46
CA LEU A 65 1.98 1.88 -0.59
C LEU A 65 2.08 2.45 0.83
N TYR A 66 3.27 2.39 1.41
CA TYR A 66 3.44 2.81 2.81
C TYR A 66 3.11 4.29 2.97
N GLY A 67 2.20 4.58 3.89
CA GLY A 67 1.66 5.91 4.12
C GLY A 67 0.27 6.12 3.51
N ASP A 68 -0.10 5.34 2.50
CA ASP A 68 -1.44 5.36 1.89
C ASP A 68 -2.36 4.44 2.67
N VAL A 69 -3.03 4.98 3.64
CA VAL A 69 -3.80 4.23 4.64
C VAL A 69 -5.27 4.08 4.22
N ASN A 70 -5.77 4.95 3.37
CA ASN A 70 -7.13 4.86 2.85
C ASN A 70 -7.22 4.12 1.51
N GLY A 71 -6.09 3.84 0.86
CA GLY A 71 -6.05 3.02 -0.35
C GLY A 71 -6.36 3.76 -1.65
N ASP A 72 -6.30 5.08 -1.66
CA ASP A 72 -6.60 5.86 -2.87
C ASP A 72 -5.36 6.11 -3.75
N GLY A 73 -4.19 5.67 -3.32
CA GLY A 73 -2.94 5.84 -4.08
C GLY A 73 -2.30 7.20 -3.93
N ILE A 74 -2.77 8.00 -2.99
CA ILE A 74 -2.21 9.31 -2.65
C ILE A 74 -1.86 9.31 -1.17
N ILE A 75 -0.71 9.87 -0.81
CA ILE A 75 -0.33 10.04 0.59
C ILE A 75 -0.57 11.49 0.96
N ASP A 76 -1.59 11.75 1.76
CA ASP A 76 -2.02 13.12 2.11
C ASP A 76 -2.60 13.22 3.53
N ASP A 77 -3.24 14.35 3.81
CA ASP A 77 -3.79 14.62 5.13
C ASP A 77 -4.91 13.66 5.54
N ASP A 78 -5.60 13.05 4.58
CA ASP A 78 -6.63 12.06 4.89
C ASP A 78 -6.02 10.81 5.55
N ASP A 79 -4.86 10.36 5.05
CA ASP A 79 -4.13 9.25 5.64
C ASP A 79 -3.63 9.60 7.04
N PHE A 80 -3.07 10.80 7.17
CA PHE A 80 -2.58 11.31 8.44
C PHE A 80 -3.69 11.37 9.49
N GLY A 81 -4.88 11.82 9.08
CA GLY A 81 -6.07 11.85 9.95
C GLY A 81 -6.50 10.46 10.42
N ILE A 82 -6.43 9.46 9.57
CA ILE A 82 -6.79 8.08 9.93
C ILE A 82 -5.83 7.54 11.01
N ILE A 83 -4.53 7.75 10.85
CA ILE A 83 -3.55 7.32 11.85
C ILE A 83 -3.73 8.07 13.16
N SER A 84 -3.97 9.38 13.09
CA SER A 84 -4.25 10.19 14.28
C SER A 84 -5.46 9.66 15.05
N ASN A 85 -6.55 9.36 14.36
CA ASN A 85 -7.75 8.79 14.97
C ASN A 85 -7.48 7.42 15.59
N TYR A 86 -6.71 6.59 14.92
CA TYR A 86 -6.31 5.28 15.45
C TYR A 86 -5.52 5.42 16.75
N LEU A 87 -4.52 6.31 16.79
CA LEU A 87 -3.69 6.53 17.97
C LEU A 87 -4.46 7.13 19.14
N ASN A 88 -5.50 7.92 18.83
CA ASN A 88 -6.41 8.47 19.84
C ASN A 88 -7.50 7.48 20.29
N GLY A 89 -7.62 6.34 19.63
CA GLY A 89 -8.64 5.33 19.93
C GLY A 89 -10.04 5.71 19.46
N THR A 90 -10.18 6.74 18.61
CA THR A 90 -11.49 7.22 18.14
C THR A 90 -12.05 6.41 16.97
N ASP A 91 -11.19 5.88 16.12
CA ASP A 91 -11.60 5.01 15.01
C ASP A 91 -10.46 4.03 14.74
N THR A 92 -10.68 2.77 15.09
CA THR A 92 -9.66 1.73 14.95
C THR A 92 -10.06 0.65 13.95
N GLU A 93 -11.25 0.72 13.38
CA GLU A 93 -11.79 -0.35 12.54
C GLU A 93 -11.03 -0.51 11.23
N GLN A 94 -10.62 0.61 10.61
CA GLN A 94 -9.94 0.57 9.31
C GLN A 94 -8.55 -0.05 9.40
N LEU A 95 -7.88 0.11 10.55
CA LEU A 95 -6.51 -0.35 10.76
C LEU A 95 -6.45 -1.62 11.60
N PHE A 96 -7.39 -2.53 11.39
CA PHE A 96 -7.35 -3.81 12.10
C PHE A 96 -6.14 -4.64 11.70
N GLU A 97 -5.62 -5.40 12.67
CA GLU A 97 -4.45 -6.25 12.47
C GLU A 97 -4.65 -7.21 11.30
N GLY A 98 -3.64 -7.30 10.43
CA GLY A 98 -3.68 -8.14 9.25
C GLY A 98 -4.27 -7.47 8.01
N SER A 99 -4.85 -6.26 8.14
CA SER A 99 -5.35 -5.55 6.96
C SER A 99 -4.20 -4.92 6.18
N PRO A 100 -4.34 -4.73 4.86
CA PRO A 100 -3.32 -4.02 4.09
C PRO A 100 -3.16 -2.58 4.55
N PHE A 101 -4.20 -1.96 5.09
CA PHE A 101 -4.17 -0.58 5.57
C PHE A 101 -3.34 -0.47 6.85
N ALA A 102 -3.45 -1.44 7.76
CA ALA A 102 -2.60 -1.49 8.95
C ALA A 102 -1.13 -1.69 8.57
N THR A 103 -0.86 -2.53 7.57
CA THR A 103 0.50 -2.71 7.05
C THR A 103 1.04 -1.40 6.47
N ALA A 104 0.24 -0.67 5.70
CA ALA A 104 0.64 0.61 5.11
C ALA A 104 0.84 1.70 6.16
N ALA A 105 0.12 1.63 7.27
CA ALA A 105 0.24 2.59 8.38
C ALA A 105 1.52 2.38 9.21
N ASP A 106 2.02 1.15 9.26
CA ASP A 106 3.26 0.81 9.95
C ASP A 106 4.45 1.13 9.02
N VAL A 107 4.74 2.42 8.88
CA VAL A 107 5.72 2.90 7.89
C VAL A 107 7.16 2.61 8.28
N ASP A 108 7.47 2.47 9.56
CA ASP A 108 8.79 2.07 10.03
C ASP A 108 8.95 0.54 10.12
N ARG A 109 7.86 -0.20 9.93
CA ARG A 109 7.84 -1.67 9.85
C ARG A 109 8.34 -2.37 11.11
N ASP A 110 8.04 -1.78 12.26
CA ASP A 110 8.39 -2.37 13.55
C ASP A 110 7.31 -3.34 14.10
N GLY A 111 6.22 -3.50 13.37
CA GLY A 111 5.13 -4.39 13.73
C GLY A 111 4.01 -3.73 14.52
N ALA A 112 4.08 -2.42 14.74
CA ALA A 112 3.06 -1.69 15.49
C ALA A 112 2.82 -0.30 14.90
N ILE A 113 1.58 0.16 14.97
CA ILE A 113 1.23 1.53 14.57
C ILE A 113 1.39 2.43 15.78
N THR A 114 2.37 3.34 15.74
CA THR A 114 2.73 4.17 16.89
C THR A 114 2.95 5.64 16.49
N GLN A 115 3.32 6.46 17.45
CA GLN A 115 3.70 7.85 17.20
C GLN A 115 4.92 7.97 16.26
N ALA A 116 5.75 6.94 16.17
CA ALA A 116 6.88 6.92 15.24
C ALA A 116 6.39 6.95 13.79
N ASP A 117 5.33 6.18 13.47
CA ASP A 117 4.72 6.17 12.12
C ASP A 117 4.07 7.51 11.82
N TYR A 118 3.35 8.06 12.78
CA TYR A 118 2.72 9.37 12.69
C TYR A 118 3.78 10.44 12.36
N ALA A 119 4.92 10.42 13.05
CA ALA A 119 6.00 11.39 12.84
C ALA A 119 6.61 11.27 11.43
N ILE A 120 6.77 10.06 10.91
CA ILE A 120 7.33 9.83 9.57
C ILE A 120 6.40 10.39 8.50
N ILE A 121 5.10 10.15 8.61
CA ILE A 121 4.12 10.67 7.65
C ILE A 121 4.04 12.20 7.76
N ASN A 122 4.08 12.73 8.97
CA ASN A 122 4.11 14.19 9.17
C ASN A 122 5.33 14.82 8.51
N ASP A 123 6.51 14.22 8.63
CA ASP A 123 7.72 14.70 7.97
C ASP A 123 7.60 14.66 6.45
N TYR A 124 6.97 13.63 5.91
CA TYR A 124 6.72 13.54 4.47
C TYR A 124 5.81 14.67 4.00
N LEU A 125 4.70 14.91 4.71
CA LEU A 125 3.72 15.92 4.31
C LEU A 125 4.22 17.34 4.54
N THR A 126 5.03 17.57 5.57
CA THR A 126 5.48 18.90 5.98
C THR A 126 6.80 19.29 5.33
N ASN A 127 7.75 18.38 5.25
CA ASN A 127 9.13 18.64 4.85
C ASN A 127 9.56 17.93 3.58
N GLY A 128 8.71 17.04 3.03
CA GLY A 128 9.04 16.28 1.84
C GLY A 128 10.02 15.14 2.08
N GLU A 129 10.23 14.72 3.34
CA GLU A 129 11.10 13.58 3.65
C GLU A 129 10.51 12.29 3.10
N PRO A 130 11.18 11.57 2.20
CA PRO A 130 10.61 10.40 1.56
C PRO A 130 10.28 9.29 2.55
N ILE A 131 9.14 8.63 2.34
CA ILE A 131 8.81 7.39 3.04
C ILE A 131 9.48 6.23 2.31
N ASN A 132 10.19 5.39 3.05
CA ASN A 132 10.85 4.22 2.46
C ASN A 132 9.80 3.21 1.98
N GLN A 133 9.69 3.04 0.66
CA GLN A 133 8.75 2.09 0.05
C GLN A 133 9.39 0.72 -0.23
N ALA A 134 10.70 0.64 -0.13
CA ALA A 134 11.44 -0.58 -0.46
C ALA A 134 11.27 -1.71 0.55
#